data_b1cca84ff6dc9014a620f80575ea4f83
#
_entry.id   b1cca84ff6dc9014a620f80575ea4f83
#
_cell.length_a   1.000
_cell.length_b   1.000
_cell.length_c   1.000
_cell.angle_alpha   90.00
_cell.angle_beta   90.00
_cell.angle_gamma   90.00
#
_symmetry.space_group_name_H-M   'P 1'
#
loop_
_entity.id
_entity.type
_entity.pdbx_description
1 polymer ?
#
loop_
_entity_poly.entity_id
_entity_poly.type
_entity_poly.pdbx_seq_one_letter_code
_entity_poly.pdbx_strand_id
1 'polypeptide(L)'
;MSRRAGRVPHRVGPDRLLEAVDPDGDGDAHFVLADSDGVTGFGISVVDVRPDLRPQPLPGVGDQISAVGPVATGSFGQRQIEAVDLQVAG
;
A
#
# COMPACT_ATOMS: atom_id res chain seq x y z
N MET A 1 -16.66 20.52 2.33
CA MET A 1 -16.66 19.85 2.28
C MET A 1 -16.00 19.07 2.22
N SER A 2 -16.10 18.74 2.52
CA SER A 2 -15.12 18.09 2.27
C SER A 2 -15.23 16.70 2.00
N ARG A 3 -14.85 16.27 0.97
CA ARG A 3 -14.94 15.00 0.64
C ARG A 3 -14.00 14.20 1.36
N ARG A 4 -13.09 14.83 1.98
CA ARG A 4 -12.23 14.13 2.78
C ARG A 4 -12.88 13.47 3.88
N ALA A 5 -14.00 13.91 4.29
CA ALA A 5 -14.76 13.32 5.38
C ALA A 5 -15.12 11.88 5.08
N GLY A 6 -15.19 11.50 3.82
CA GLY A 6 -15.49 10.13 3.47
C GLY A 6 -14.29 9.23 3.31
N ARG A 7 -13.10 9.76 3.54
CA ARG A 7 -11.88 8.97 3.33
C ARG A 7 -11.41 8.37 4.64
N VAL A 8 -11.97 7.23 4.96
CA VAL A 8 -11.65 6.52 6.19
C VAL A 8 -10.37 5.73 5.99
N PRO A 9 -9.38 5.86 6.88
CA PRO A 9 -8.17 5.08 6.74
C PRO A 9 -8.43 3.61 7.03
N HIS A 10 -7.81 2.76 6.24
CA HIS A 10 -7.84 1.33 6.43
C HIS A 10 -6.48 0.86 6.93
N ARG A 11 -6.49 -0.15 7.76
CA ARG A 11 -5.26 -0.76 8.27
C ARG A 11 -5.09 -2.10 7.60
N VAL A 12 -3.92 -2.34 7.04
CA VAL A 12 -3.56 -3.64 6.48
C VAL A 12 -2.31 -4.16 7.16
N GLY A 13 -2.23 -5.46 7.28
CA GLY A 13 -1.06 -6.13 7.79
C GLY A 13 -1.05 -6.34 9.29
N PRO A 14 0.04 -6.98 9.76
CA PRO A 14 1.20 -7.33 8.94
C PRO A 14 0.91 -8.44 7.95
N ASP A 15 1.29 -8.21 6.71
CA ASP A 15 1.08 -9.15 5.61
C ASP A 15 2.39 -9.33 4.84
N ARG A 16 2.54 -10.49 4.18
CA ARG A 16 3.74 -10.79 3.45
C ARG A 16 3.81 -10.00 2.15
N LEU A 17 4.94 -9.36 1.90
CA LEU A 17 5.17 -8.64 0.66
C LEU A 17 5.36 -9.61 -0.48
N LEU A 18 4.58 -9.46 -1.54
CA LEU A 18 4.69 -10.26 -2.75
C LEU A 18 5.49 -9.54 -3.83
N GLU A 19 5.35 -8.23 -3.89
CA GLU A 19 6.02 -7.45 -4.92
C GLU A 19 6.12 -5.99 -4.51
N ALA A 20 7.23 -5.34 -4.84
CA ALA A 20 7.41 -3.91 -4.61
C ALA A 20 7.93 -3.30 -5.91
N VAL A 21 7.17 -2.41 -6.52
CA VAL A 21 7.52 -1.83 -7.81
C VAL A 21 7.29 -0.32 -7.82
N ASP A 22 7.92 0.36 -8.77
CA ASP A 22 7.69 1.77 -9.04
C ASP A 22 7.20 1.86 -10.49
N PRO A 23 5.93 1.56 -10.72
CA PRO A 23 5.44 1.38 -12.09
C PRO A 23 5.44 2.66 -12.93
N ASP A 24 5.33 3.81 -12.30
CA ASP A 24 5.25 5.07 -13.03
C ASP A 24 6.58 5.82 -13.10
N GLY A 25 7.57 5.36 -12.37
CA GLY A 25 8.85 6.03 -12.31
C GLY A 25 8.80 7.40 -11.65
N ASP A 26 7.76 7.66 -10.86
CA ASP A 26 7.56 8.96 -10.23
C ASP A 26 8.04 8.99 -8.77
N GLY A 27 8.62 7.90 -8.32
CA GLY A 27 9.11 7.79 -6.95
C GLY A 27 8.16 7.11 -5.98
N ASP A 28 6.88 6.99 -6.33
CA ASP A 28 5.94 6.24 -5.50
C ASP A 28 6.18 4.75 -5.69
N ALA A 29 6.15 3.99 -4.63
CA ALA A 29 6.29 2.55 -4.71
C ALA A 29 4.93 1.90 -4.51
N HIS A 30 4.66 0.82 -5.24
CA HIS A 30 3.46 0.02 -5.05
C HIS A 30 3.88 -1.29 -4.43
N PHE A 31 3.35 -1.58 -3.24
CA PHE A 31 3.62 -2.83 -2.54
C PHE A 31 2.39 -3.70 -2.65
N VAL A 32 2.56 -4.90 -3.19
CA VAL A 32 1.47 -5.87 -3.28
C VAL A 32 1.63 -6.85 -2.13
N LEU A 33 0.64 -6.92 -1.27
CA LEU A 33 0.68 -7.73 -0.06
C LEU A 33 -0.28 -8.90 -0.16
N ALA A 34 0.13 -10.04 0.37
CA ALA A 34 -0.75 -11.20 0.51
C ALA A 34 -1.72 -10.91 1.66
N ASP A 35 -2.99 -10.79 1.37
CA ASP A 35 -3.99 -10.43 2.36
C ASP A 35 -5.26 -11.22 2.08
N SER A 36 -5.57 -12.18 2.92
CA SER A 36 -6.74 -13.03 2.71
C SER A 36 -8.04 -12.24 2.74
N ASP A 37 -8.05 -11.09 3.43
CA ASP A 37 -9.24 -10.25 3.47
C ASP A 37 -9.32 -9.34 2.24
N GLY A 38 -8.19 -9.10 1.59
CA GLY A 38 -8.15 -8.40 0.32
C GLY A 38 -8.82 -7.05 0.27
N VAL A 39 -8.24 -6.03 0.93
CA VAL A 39 -8.86 -4.71 0.97
C VAL A 39 -9.03 -4.13 -0.43
N THR A 40 -8.10 -4.38 -1.33
CA THR A 40 -8.13 -3.80 -2.67
C THR A 40 -8.41 -4.83 -3.76
N GLY A 41 -8.38 -6.12 -3.45
CA GLY A 41 -8.65 -7.17 -4.40
C GLY A 41 -8.69 -8.53 -3.73
N PHE A 42 -9.00 -9.57 -4.47
CA PHE A 42 -9.07 -10.90 -3.89
C PHE A 42 -7.69 -11.39 -3.48
N GLY A 43 -7.53 -11.65 -2.20
CA GLY A 43 -6.30 -12.23 -1.66
C GLY A 43 -5.12 -11.28 -1.62
N ILE A 44 -5.30 -10.02 -2.00
CA ILE A 44 -4.21 -9.05 -2.00
C ILE A 44 -4.66 -7.69 -1.51
N SER A 45 -3.70 -6.90 -1.06
CA SER A 45 -3.89 -5.48 -0.83
C SER A 45 -2.74 -4.75 -1.49
N VAL A 46 -3.05 -3.71 -2.26
CA VAL A 46 -2.05 -2.89 -2.93
C VAL A 46 -1.89 -1.60 -2.14
N VAL A 47 -0.66 -1.27 -1.80
CA VAL A 47 -0.34 -0.07 -1.01
C VAL A 47 0.53 0.84 -1.85
N ASP A 48 0.07 2.08 -2.04
CA ASP A 48 0.84 3.11 -2.73
C ASP A 48 1.63 3.86 -1.68
N VAL A 49 2.94 3.91 -1.81
CA VAL A 49 3.85 4.48 -0.83
C VAL A 49 4.57 5.67 -1.45
N ARG A 50 4.31 6.85 -0.92
CA ARG A 50 4.92 8.09 -1.40
C ARG A 50 6.43 8.06 -1.15
N PRO A 51 7.19 8.86 -1.92
CA PRO A 51 8.65 8.87 -1.76
C PRO A 51 9.12 9.16 -0.34
N ASP A 52 8.44 10.02 0.39
CA ASP A 52 8.83 10.39 1.74
C ASP A 52 8.58 9.28 2.78
N LEU A 53 7.75 8.28 2.42
CA LEU A 53 7.51 7.14 3.28
C LEU A 53 8.24 5.89 2.80
N ARG A 54 8.89 5.96 1.65
CA ARG A 54 9.55 4.80 1.06
C ARG A 54 10.71 4.32 1.90
N PRO A 55 10.73 3.06 2.32
CA PRO A 55 11.87 2.52 3.05
C PRO A 55 13.11 2.49 2.17
N GLN A 56 14.26 2.71 2.77
CA GLN A 56 15.55 2.66 2.09
C GLN A 56 16.45 1.67 2.81
N PRO A 57 16.74 0.53 2.19
CA PRO A 57 16.29 0.07 0.88
C PRO A 57 14.85 -0.40 0.90
N LEU A 58 14.30 -0.67 -0.27
CA LEU A 58 12.96 -1.23 -0.35
C LEU A 58 12.93 -2.60 0.31
N PRO A 59 11.79 -2.98 0.91
CA PRO A 59 11.70 -4.28 1.54
C PRO A 59 11.78 -5.40 0.51
N GLY A 60 12.17 -6.56 0.96
CA GLY A 60 12.27 -7.75 0.10
C GLY A 60 11.00 -8.57 0.12
N VAL A 61 10.82 -9.38 -0.91
CA VAL A 61 9.70 -10.32 -0.98
C VAL A 61 9.74 -11.20 0.26
N GLY A 62 8.60 -11.36 0.90
CA GLY A 62 8.49 -12.14 2.14
C GLY A 62 8.54 -11.31 3.40
N ASP A 63 9.02 -10.07 3.34
CA ASP A 63 9.01 -9.20 4.51
C ASP A 63 7.56 -8.90 4.91
N GLN A 64 7.36 -8.63 6.19
CA GLN A 64 6.04 -8.32 6.72
C GLN A 64 5.81 -6.81 6.66
N ILE A 65 4.70 -6.42 6.05
CA ILE A 65 4.37 -5.01 5.85
C ILE A 65 3.06 -4.69 6.55
N SER A 66 3.03 -3.58 7.24
CA SER A 66 1.80 -3.01 7.79
C SER A 66 1.65 -1.60 7.27
N ALA A 67 0.45 -1.21 6.93
CA ALA A 67 0.19 0.13 6.41
C ALA A 67 -1.16 0.63 6.86
N VAL A 68 -1.31 1.95 6.89
CA VAL A 68 -2.57 2.61 7.20
C VAL A 68 -2.78 3.71 6.17
N GLY A 69 -3.95 3.81 5.62
CA GLY A 69 -4.31 4.90 4.72
C GLY A 69 -5.67 4.71 4.10
N PRO A 70 -6.18 5.73 3.43
CA PRO A 70 -7.46 5.62 2.74
C PRO A 70 -7.33 4.78 1.48
N VAL A 71 -8.42 4.15 1.08
CA VAL A 71 -8.49 3.45 -0.19
C VAL A 71 -8.83 4.46 -1.27
N ALA A 72 -8.09 4.44 -2.35
CA ALA A 72 -8.28 5.34 -3.48
C ALA A 72 -8.18 4.56 -4.78
N THR A 73 -8.54 5.22 -5.89
CA THR A 73 -8.40 4.63 -7.22
C THR A 73 -7.13 5.15 -7.85
N GLY A 74 -6.29 4.26 -8.30
CA GLY A 74 -5.02 4.63 -8.93
C GLY A 74 -5.20 5.00 -10.39
N SER A 75 -4.08 5.30 -11.05
CA SER A 75 -4.05 5.82 -12.42
C SER A 75 -4.69 4.89 -13.44
N PHE A 76 -4.64 3.58 -13.18
CA PHE A 76 -5.18 2.61 -14.11
C PHE A 76 -6.53 2.05 -13.64
N GLY A 77 -7.19 2.73 -12.73
CA GLY A 77 -8.48 2.30 -12.21
C GLY A 77 -8.43 1.27 -11.11
N GLN A 78 -7.25 0.82 -10.72
CA GLN A 78 -7.12 -0.15 -9.65
C GLN A 78 -7.32 0.52 -8.29
N ARG A 79 -7.83 -0.24 -7.33
CA ARG A 79 -7.97 0.27 -5.96
C ARG A 79 -6.66 0.05 -5.23
N GLN A 80 -6.31 0.99 -4.39
CA GLN A 80 -5.07 0.92 -3.63
C GLN A 80 -5.23 1.69 -2.32
N ILE A 81 -4.41 1.34 -1.33
CA ILE A 81 -4.34 2.08 -0.09
C ILE A 81 -3.23 3.11 -0.24
N GLU A 82 -3.57 4.36 -0.04
CA GLU A 82 -2.56 5.43 -0.10
C GLU A 82 -2.01 5.60 1.31
N ALA A 83 -0.87 5.01 1.56
CA ALA A 83 -0.32 4.92 2.91
C ALA A 83 0.01 6.28 3.48
N VAL A 84 -0.41 6.50 4.72
CA VAL A 84 0.01 7.64 5.52
C VAL A 84 0.95 7.17 6.63
N ASP A 85 1.04 5.86 6.83
CA ASP A 85 1.97 5.26 7.76
C ASP A 85 2.35 3.88 7.23
N LEU A 86 3.58 3.49 7.39
CA LEU A 86 4.10 2.23 6.87
C LEU A 86 5.13 1.66 7.83
N GLN A 87 5.05 0.36 8.10
CA GLN A 87 6.02 -0.33 8.93
C GLN A 87 6.46 -1.60 8.24
N VAL A 88 7.75 -1.88 8.31
CA VAL A 88 8.37 -3.06 7.71
C VAL A 88 9.06 -3.87 8.79
N ALA A 89 8.78 -5.17 8.84
CA ALA A 89 9.48 -6.10 9.70
C ALA A 89 10.07 -7.19 8.83
N GLY A 90 11.35 -7.35 8.88
CA GLY A 90 12.07 -8.32 8.07
C GLY A 90 12.05 -9.72 8.61
#